data_017ed5719319bac9b70307b4b0b80be7
#
_entry.id   017ed5719319bac9b70307b4b0b80be7
#
_cell.length_a   1.000
_cell.length_b   1.000
_cell.length_c   1.000
_cell.angle_alpha   90.00
_cell.angle_beta   90.00
_cell.angle_gamma   90.00
#
_symmetry.space_group_name_H-M   'P 1'
#
loop_
_entity.id
_entity.type
_entity.pdbx_description
1 polymer ?
#
loop_
_entity_poly.entity_id
_entity_poly.type
_entity_poly.pdbx_seq_one_letter_code
_entity_poly.pdbx_strand_id
1 'polypeptide(L)'
;MEERKKFRLADVVLSVICVVFVAEAAAPVASIGNSQYFWWIFMILAFLLPYGLIAAELGTAYAGDGGLYDWIHAAYPDGKWAARASWYYWINFPLWMASLAVVCPELLGVLTGLQFGWLAKLLIELAFIWIVTWIAFYPVCDSILILNISAAIKMILALTVGVLGIVYVVKNGFVNDMAFRTFLPGFDLHSLSYISVIIFNFLGFEVVCTYADNMRDPKRCLLYTSPSP
;
A
#
# COMPACT_ATOMS: atom_id res chain seq x y z
N MET A 1 28.45 18.83 -9.29
CA MET A 1 27.52 18.11 -8.40
C MET A 1 26.13 18.28 -9.00
N GLU A 2 25.61 17.23 -9.63
CA GLU A 2 24.28 17.25 -10.21
C GLU A 2 23.28 17.41 -9.08
N GLU A 3 22.41 18.41 -9.17
CA GLU A 3 21.39 18.68 -8.17
C GLU A 3 20.42 17.50 -8.20
N ARG A 4 20.53 16.57 -7.24
CA ARG A 4 19.63 15.40 -7.13
C ARG A 4 18.18 15.88 -7.10
N LYS A 5 17.37 15.34 -7.99
CA LYS A 5 15.93 15.60 -8.01
C LYS A 5 15.35 15.24 -6.65
N LYS A 6 14.73 16.21 -5.99
CA LYS A 6 14.05 15.99 -4.71
C LYS A 6 12.54 15.81 -4.91
N PHE A 7 11.94 14.93 -4.11
CA PHE A 7 10.50 14.72 -4.09
C PHE A 7 9.75 16.00 -3.77
N ARG A 8 8.77 16.34 -4.60
CA ARG A 8 7.79 17.39 -4.33
C ARG A 8 6.60 16.77 -3.60
N LEU A 9 5.73 17.59 -3.01
CA LEU A 9 4.52 17.11 -2.33
C LEU A 9 3.69 16.15 -3.20
N ALA A 10 3.48 16.48 -4.48
CA ALA A 10 2.73 15.61 -5.39
C ALA A 10 3.41 14.24 -5.60
N ASP A 11 4.74 14.20 -5.71
CA ASP A 11 5.48 12.93 -5.86
C ASP A 11 5.35 12.07 -4.61
N VAL A 12 5.37 12.70 -3.42
CA VAL A 12 5.19 11.99 -2.14
C VAL A 12 3.77 11.43 -2.03
N VAL A 13 2.74 12.23 -2.36
CA VAL A 13 1.34 11.76 -2.37
C VAL A 13 1.16 10.59 -3.33
N LEU A 14 1.71 10.67 -4.54
CA LEU A 14 1.64 9.61 -5.53
C LEU A 14 2.40 8.35 -5.06
N SER A 15 3.54 8.51 -4.40
CA SER A 15 4.28 7.37 -3.85
C SER A 15 3.50 6.67 -2.73
N VAL A 16 2.82 7.41 -1.86
CA VAL A 16 1.91 6.84 -0.85
C VAL A 16 0.77 6.07 -1.52
N ILE A 17 0.12 6.64 -2.53
CA ILE A 17 -0.93 5.94 -3.28
C ILE A 17 -0.37 4.66 -3.91
N CYS A 18 0.85 4.71 -4.47
CA CYS A 18 1.48 3.55 -5.07
C CYS A 18 1.72 2.41 -4.06
N VAL A 19 2.11 2.74 -2.83
CA VAL A 19 2.42 1.76 -1.77
C VAL A 19 1.14 1.25 -1.09
N VAL A 20 0.26 2.17 -0.66
CA VAL A 20 -0.90 1.83 0.19
C VAL A 20 -2.08 1.29 -0.63
N PHE A 21 -2.28 1.77 -1.86
CA PHE A 21 -3.41 1.32 -2.67
C PHE A 21 -3.11 -0.03 -3.32
N VAL A 22 -3.56 -1.12 -2.68
CA VAL A 22 -3.39 -2.51 -3.11
C VAL A 22 -4.77 -3.12 -3.39
N ALA A 23 -5.30 -2.90 -4.59
CA ALA A 23 -6.67 -3.30 -4.96
C ALA A 23 -6.87 -4.82 -4.90
N GLU A 24 -5.85 -5.60 -5.27
CA GLU A 24 -5.85 -7.06 -5.21
C GLU A 24 -5.96 -7.59 -3.77
N ALA A 25 -5.41 -6.88 -2.79
CA ALA A 25 -5.55 -7.25 -1.38
C ALA A 25 -6.90 -6.82 -0.79
N ALA A 26 -7.51 -5.74 -1.33
CA ALA A 26 -8.83 -5.29 -0.91
C ALA A 26 -9.98 -6.13 -1.51
N ALA A 27 -9.80 -6.68 -2.71
CA ALA A 27 -10.83 -7.42 -3.44
C ALA A 27 -11.47 -8.57 -2.64
N PRO A 28 -10.74 -9.40 -1.87
CA PRO A 28 -11.35 -10.47 -1.08
C PRO A 28 -12.37 -10.00 -0.05
N VAL A 29 -12.24 -8.76 0.46
CA VAL A 29 -13.18 -8.19 1.42
C VAL A 29 -14.60 -8.07 0.83
N ALA A 30 -14.74 -7.99 -0.49
CA ALA A 30 -16.04 -7.96 -1.16
C ALA A 30 -16.89 -9.22 -0.88
N SER A 31 -16.27 -10.33 -0.46
CA SER A 31 -16.98 -11.59 -0.13
C SER A 31 -17.94 -11.46 1.06
N ILE A 32 -17.73 -10.49 1.96
CA ILE A 32 -18.64 -10.20 3.08
C ILE A 32 -19.79 -9.25 2.69
N GLY A 33 -19.97 -9.00 1.39
CA GLY A 33 -21.08 -8.20 0.87
C GLY A 33 -21.07 -6.75 1.35
N ASN A 34 -22.24 -6.16 1.56
CA ASN A 34 -22.37 -4.75 1.92
C ASN A 34 -21.83 -4.41 3.32
N SER A 35 -21.70 -5.39 4.22
CA SER A 35 -21.13 -5.17 5.57
C SER A 35 -19.68 -4.69 5.52
N GLN A 36 -18.97 -4.94 4.41
CA GLN A 36 -17.62 -4.42 4.19
C GLN A 36 -17.54 -2.89 4.34
N TYR A 37 -18.56 -2.15 3.88
CA TYR A 37 -18.54 -0.69 3.94
C TYR A 37 -18.49 -0.16 5.37
N PHE A 38 -19.21 -0.83 6.30
CA PHE A 38 -19.11 -0.51 7.73
C PHE A 38 -17.68 -0.73 8.22
N TRP A 39 -17.07 -1.88 7.92
CA TRP A 39 -15.74 -2.22 8.41
C TRP A 39 -14.66 -1.30 7.83
N TRP A 40 -14.75 -0.94 6.55
CA TRP A 40 -13.83 0.04 5.95
C TRP A 40 -13.92 1.39 6.65
N ILE A 41 -15.13 1.96 6.82
CA ILE A 41 -15.32 3.26 7.48
C ILE A 41 -14.87 3.20 8.93
N PHE A 42 -15.27 2.16 9.66
CA PHE A 42 -14.87 1.97 11.06
C PHE A 42 -13.35 1.91 11.20
N MET A 43 -12.65 1.13 10.37
CA MET A 43 -11.21 1.00 10.43
C MET A 43 -10.46 2.25 9.93
N ILE A 44 -11.03 3.03 9.03
CA ILE A 44 -10.49 4.35 8.69
C ILE A 44 -10.47 5.24 9.94
N LEU A 45 -11.56 5.28 10.68
CA LEU A 45 -11.66 6.13 11.87
C LEU A 45 -10.90 5.58 13.08
N ALA A 46 -10.97 4.28 13.31
CA ALA A 46 -10.41 3.65 14.51
C ALA A 46 -8.93 3.28 14.37
N PHE A 47 -8.44 3.05 13.16
CA PHE A 47 -7.07 2.61 12.91
C PHE A 47 -6.29 3.57 12.01
N LEU A 48 -6.73 3.80 10.76
CA LEU A 48 -5.95 4.56 9.79
C LEU A 48 -5.71 6.01 10.25
N LEU A 49 -6.74 6.68 10.74
CA LEU A 49 -6.63 8.08 11.14
C LEU A 49 -5.70 8.26 12.36
N PRO A 50 -5.85 7.53 13.48
CA PRO A 50 -4.89 7.63 14.59
C PRO A 50 -3.46 7.22 14.18
N TYR A 51 -3.33 6.14 13.42
CA TYR A 51 -2.04 5.67 12.93
C TYR A 51 -1.35 6.71 12.04
N GLY A 52 -2.12 7.33 11.12
CA GLY A 52 -1.62 8.39 10.25
C GLY A 52 -1.16 9.63 11.02
N LEU A 53 -1.92 10.05 12.01
CA LEU A 53 -1.55 11.18 12.87
C LEU A 53 -0.26 10.91 13.65
N ILE A 54 -0.13 9.72 14.23
CA ILE A 54 1.09 9.30 14.94
C ILE A 54 2.30 9.28 13.99
N ALA A 55 2.15 8.69 12.81
CA ALA A 55 3.23 8.62 11.85
C ALA A 55 3.63 10.01 11.32
N ALA A 56 2.68 10.93 11.13
CA ALA A 56 2.98 12.30 10.74
C ALA A 56 3.72 13.06 11.84
N GLU A 57 3.28 12.94 13.09
CA GLU A 57 3.92 13.58 14.24
C GLU A 57 5.35 13.06 14.42
N LEU A 58 5.53 11.75 14.46
CA LEU A 58 6.84 11.14 14.60
C LEU A 58 7.75 11.41 13.41
N GLY A 59 7.24 11.32 12.18
CA GLY A 59 7.99 11.59 10.97
C GLY A 59 8.44 13.05 10.83
N THR A 60 7.64 14.00 11.37
CA THR A 60 8.01 15.43 11.37
C THR A 60 8.94 15.80 12.53
N ALA A 61 8.80 15.13 13.68
CA ALA A 61 9.64 15.34 14.86
C ALA A 61 11.03 14.73 14.69
N TYR A 62 11.09 13.55 14.08
CA TYR A 62 12.31 12.78 13.83
C TYR A 62 12.48 12.57 12.32
N ALA A 63 12.64 13.68 11.59
CA ALA A 63 12.83 13.65 10.14
C ALA A 63 14.25 13.15 9.84
N GLY A 64 14.36 11.89 9.45
CA GLY A 64 15.58 11.21 9.05
C GLY A 64 15.25 10.04 8.13
N ASP A 65 16.26 9.43 7.52
CA ASP A 65 16.07 8.29 6.61
C ASP A 65 15.85 6.95 7.35
N GLY A 66 15.97 6.95 8.68
CA GLY A 66 15.76 5.77 9.52
C GLY A 66 14.30 5.41 9.77
N GLY A 67 13.36 6.35 9.57
CA GLY A 67 11.94 6.12 9.78
C GLY A 67 11.64 5.51 11.16
N LEU A 68 11.03 4.33 11.19
CA LEU A 68 10.68 3.60 12.41
C LEU A 68 11.89 3.36 13.34
N TYR A 69 13.10 3.16 12.78
CA TYR A 69 14.32 3.00 13.57
C TYR A 69 14.58 4.26 14.40
N ASP A 70 14.54 5.43 13.79
CA ASP A 70 14.85 6.69 14.45
C ASP A 70 13.86 6.99 15.58
N TRP A 71 12.57 6.70 15.37
CA TRP A 71 11.53 6.88 16.39
C TRP A 71 11.75 6.02 17.63
N ILE A 72 12.09 4.73 17.42
CA ILE A 72 12.30 3.81 18.52
C ILE A 72 13.65 4.09 19.19
N HIS A 73 14.68 4.49 18.44
CA HIS A 73 15.98 4.84 18.98
C HIS A 73 15.93 6.09 19.87
N ALA A 74 15.10 7.07 19.48
CA ALA A 74 14.86 8.25 20.32
C ALA A 74 14.21 7.92 21.65
N ALA A 75 13.31 6.91 21.67
CA ALA A 75 12.67 6.44 22.92
C ALA A 75 13.58 5.49 23.74
N TYR A 76 14.40 4.70 23.06
CA TYR A 76 15.29 3.69 23.66
C TYR A 76 16.71 3.82 23.11
N PRO A 77 17.55 4.69 23.71
CA PRO A 77 18.88 5.04 23.16
C PRO A 77 19.89 3.90 23.11
N ASP A 78 19.64 2.78 23.78
CA ASP A 78 20.51 1.60 23.72
C ASP A 78 20.54 0.91 22.34
N GLY A 79 19.64 1.31 21.44
CA GLY A 79 19.54 0.85 20.07
C GLY A 79 19.04 -0.59 19.87
N LYS A 80 18.95 -1.39 20.92
CA LYS A 80 18.55 -2.82 20.81
C LYS A 80 17.12 -2.98 20.32
N TRP A 81 16.20 -2.16 20.82
CA TRP A 81 14.80 -2.21 20.42
C TRP A 81 14.58 -1.66 19.01
N ALA A 82 15.30 -0.59 18.66
CA ALA A 82 15.29 -0.05 17.32
C ALA A 82 15.79 -1.07 16.29
N ALA A 83 16.92 -1.73 16.56
CA ALA A 83 17.46 -2.77 15.69
C ALA A 83 16.52 -3.97 15.53
N ARG A 84 15.87 -4.43 16.62
CA ARG A 84 14.89 -5.54 16.55
C ARG A 84 13.66 -5.16 15.74
N ALA A 85 13.08 -3.99 15.96
CA ALA A 85 11.92 -3.53 15.23
C ALA A 85 12.22 -3.39 13.74
N SER A 86 13.37 -2.79 13.40
CA SER A 86 13.79 -2.66 11.99
C SER A 86 14.04 -4.01 11.34
N TRP A 87 14.58 -5.00 12.07
CA TRP A 87 14.75 -6.35 11.57
C TRP A 87 13.40 -7.01 11.23
N TYR A 88 12.41 -6.93 12.14
CA TYR A 88 11.07 -7.48 11.90
C TYR A 88 10.35 -6.75 10.76
N TYR A 89 10.54 -5.45 10.65
CA TYR A 89 10.00 -4.66 9.58
C TYR A 89 10.62 -5.06 8.22
N TRP A 90 11.95 -5.15 8.18
CA TRP A 90 12.70 -5.50 6.97
C TRP A 90 12.36 -6.89 6.45
N ILE A 91 12.29 -7.91 7.31
CA ILE A 91 12.05 -9.31 6.88
C ILE A 91 10.67 -9.49 6.23
N ASN A 92 9.73 -8.60 6.50
CA ASN A 92 8.41 -8.63 5.88
C ASN A 92 8.46 -8.31 4.37
N PHE A 93 9.38 -7.47 3.93
CA PHE A 93 9.50 -7.09 2.51
C PHE A 93 9.87 -8.24 1.58
N PRO A 94 10.91 -9.04 1.83
CA PRO A 94 11.21 -10.19 1.01
C PRO A 94 10.05 -11.18 0.88
N LEU A 95 9.30 -11.42 1.96
CA LEU A 95 8.13 -12.29 1.95
C LEU A 95 7.01 -11.73 1.08
N TRP A 96 6.77 -10.44 1.18
CA TRP A 96 5.76 -9.75 0.34
C TRP A 96 6.17 -9.74 -1.12
N MET A 97 7.44 -9.45 -1.42
CA MET A 97 7.97 -9.50 -2.79
C MET A 97 7.86 -10.89 -3.40
N ALA A 98 8.13 -11.94 -2.63
CA ALA A 98 7.95 -13.31 -3.07
C ALA A 98 6.48 -13.62 -3.40
N SER A 99 5.53 -13.13 -2.61
CA SER A 99 4.10 -13.30 -2.89
C SER A 99 3.67 -12.61 -4.19
N LEU A 100 4.19 -11.41 -4.47
CA LEU A 100 3.93 -10.71 -5.73
C LEU A 100 4.53 -11.43 -6.94
N ALA A 101 5.72 -12.01 -6.76
CA ALA A 101 6.36 -12.79 -7.83
C ALA A 101 5.50 -14.00 -8.23
N VAL A 102 4.90 -14.70 -7.27
CA VAL A 102 4.01 -15.84 -7.53
C VAL A 102 2.73 -15.43 -8.28
N VAL A 103 2.19 -14.27 -8.00
CA VAL A 103 0.99 -13.75 -8.69
C VAL A 103 1.28 -13.34 -10.14
N CYS A 104 2.52 -12.93 -10.44
CA CYS A 104 2.90 -12.41 -11.76
C CYS A 104 2.60 -13.36 -12.93
N PRO A 105 3.02 -14.65 -12.94
CA PRO A 105 2.70 -15.57 -14.02
C PRO A 105 1.21 -15.89 -14.14
N GLU A 106 0.46 -15.83 -13.06
CA GLU A 106 -1.00 -16.02 -13.10
C GLU A 106 -1.71 -14.88 -13.81
N LEU A 107 -1.33 -13.64 -13.49
CA LEU A 107 -1.84 -12.46 -14.21
C LEU A 107 -1.47 -12.48 -15.69
N LEU A 108 -0.24 -12.85 -16.03
CA LEU A 108 0.19 -13.02 -17.42
C LEU A 108 -0.63 -14.12 -18.13
N GLY A 109 -0.93 -15.21 -17.44
CA GLY A 109 -1.79 -16.28 -17.96
C GLY A 109 -3.20 -15.78 -18.28
N VAL A 110 -3.78 -14.99 -17.40
CA VAL A 110 -5.11 -14.38 -17.63
C VAL A 110 -5.08 -13.41 -18.81
N LEU A 111 -4.04 -12.58 -18.92
CA LEU A 111 -3.92 -11.58 -20.00
C LEU A 111 -3.67 -12.21 -21.37
N THR A 112 -2.88 -13.28 -21.42
CA THR A 112 -2.49 -13.92 -22.70
C THR A 112 -3.38 -15.10 -23.09
N GLY A 113 -4.20 -15.61 -22.15
CA GLY A 113 -4.98 -16.84 -22.33
C GLY A 113 -4.10 -18.11 -22.29
N LEU A 114 -2.80 -18.01 -21.97
CA LEU A 114 -1.87 -19.13 -21.92
C LEU A 114 -1.84 -19.77 -20.54
N GLN A 115 -1.74 -21.10 -20.52
CA GLN A 115 -1.46 -21.84 -19.29
C GLN A 115 0.04 -22.15 -19.22
N PHE A 116 0.72 -21.50 -18.28
CA PHE A 116 2.15 -21.74 -18.07
C PHE A 116 2.38 -23.01 -17.26
N GLY A 117 3.26 -23.90 -17.77
CA GLY A 117 3.75 -25.03 -16.99
C GLY A 117 4.61 -24.57 -15.80
N TRP A 118 4.86 -25.45 -14.83
CA TRP A 118 5.58 -25.13 -13.60
C TRP A 118 6.95 -24.49 -13.84
N LEU A 119 7.70 -24.96 -14.84
CA LEU A 119 9.03 -24.41 -15.19
C LEU A 119 8.92 -22.99 -15.75
N ALA A 120 7.92 -22.73 -16.59
CA ALA A 120 7.69 -21.41 -17.14
C ALA A 120 7.27 -20.42 -16.05
N LYS A 121 6.41 -20.83 -15.11
CA LYS A 121 6.04 -20.02 -13.94
C LYS A 121 7.27 -19.65 -13.13
N LEU A 122 8.12 -20.62 -12.77
CA LEU A 122 9.34 -20.40 -12.02
C LEU A 122 10.29 -19.41 -12.72
N LEU A 123 10.47 -19.54 -14.06
CA LEU A 123 11.31 -18.63 -14.82
C LEU A 123 10.75 -17.19 -14.83
N ILE A 124 9.44 -17.03 -14.94
CA ILE A 124 8.77 -15.72 -14.88
C ILE A 124 8.93 -15.09 -13.49
N GLU A 125 8.74 -15.88 -12.44
CA GLU A 125 8.92 -15.43 -11.04
C GLU A 125 10.37 -14.96 -10.78
N LEU A 126 11.35 -15.76 -11.21
CA LEU A 126 12.77 -15.39 -11.10
C LEU A 126 13.09 -14.14 -11.91
N ALA A 127 12.60 -14.05 -13.15
CA ALA A 127 12.80 -12.87 -13.99
C ALA A 127 12.20 -11.62 -13.34
N PHE A 128 10.99 -11.72 -12.77
CA PHE A 128 10.36 -10.62 -12.02
C PHE A 128 11.23 -10.17 -10.85
N ILE A 129 11.70 -11.10 -10.01
CA ILE A 129 12.55 -10.79 -8.86
C ILE A 129 13.85 -10.10 -9.31
N TRP A 130 14.51 -10.62 -10.35
CA TRP A 130 15.75 -10.03 -10.85
C TRP A 130 15.55 -8.64 -11.45
N ILE A 131 14.47 -8.43 -12.20
CA ILE A 131 14.14 -7.09 -12.77
C ILE A 131 13.92 -6.08 -11.65
N VAL A 132 13.11 -6.44 -10.63
CA VAL A 132 12.85 -5.56 -9.49
C VAL A 132 14.13 -5.28 -8.69
N THR A 133 14.95 -6.31 -8.46
CA THR A 133 16.25 -6.17 -7.79
C THR A 133 17.16 -5.23 -8.56
N TRP A 134 17.21 -5.34 -9.90
CA TRP A 134 18.02 -4.46 -10.72
C TRP A 134 17.54 -3.00 -10.66
N ILE A 135 16.23 -2.77 -10.69
CA ILE A 135 15.65 -1.43 -10.49
C ILE A 135 16.01 -0.86 -9.12
N ALA A 136 16.06 -1.71 -8.08
CA ALA A 136 16.37 -1.29 -6.71
C ALA A 136 17.84 -0.84 -6.51
N PHE A 137 18.74 -1.09 -7.44
CA PHE A 137 20.10 -0.52 -7.41
C PHE A 137 20.14 0.98 -7.74
N TYR A 138 19.07 1.51 -8.34
CA TYR A 138 18.99 2.94 -8.63
C TYR A 138 18.47 3.72 -7.43
N PRO A 139 18.95 4.95 -7.19
CA PRO A 139 18.42 5.81 -6.12
C PRO A 139 16.92 6.03 -6.25
N VAL A 140 16.22 6.10 -5.13
CA VAL A 140 14.77 6.32 -5.09
C VAL A 140 14.35 7.57 -5.86
N CYS A 141 15.18 8.63 -5.81
CA CYS A 141 14.95 9.87 -6.55
C CYS A 141 14.92 9.70 -8.07
N ASP A 142 15.66 8.73 -8.61
CA ASP A 142 15.66 8.43 -10.05
C ASP A 142 14.44 7.62 -10.45
N SER A 143 13.83 6.94 -9.48
CA SER A 143 12.62 6.13 -9.65
C SER A 143 11.30 6.93 -9.50
N ILE A 144 11.35 8.25 -9.22
CA ILE A 144 10.16 9.10 -9.05
C ILE A 144 9.19 8.96 -10.23
N LEU A 145 9.70 8.94 -11.44
CA LEU A 145 8.86 8.81 -12.64
C LEU A 145 8.11 7.47 -12.68
N ILE A 146 8.79 6.39 -12.31
CA ILE A 146 8.21 5.03 -12.26
C ILE A 146 7.10 4.98 -11.20
N LEU A 147 7.36 5.54 -10.02
CA LEU A 147 6.37 5.62 -8.94
C LEU A 147 5.14 6.42 -9.35
N ASN A 148 5.34 7.58 -9.96
CA ASN A 148 4.25 8.45 -10.40
C ASN A 148 3.40 7.80 -11.50
N ILE A 149 4.03 7.14 -12.48
CA ILE A 149 3.33 6.42 -13.55
C ILE A 149 2.55 5.24 -12.94
N SER A 150 3.15 4.48 -12.04
CA SER A 150 2.49 3.34 -11.38
C SER A 150 1.27 3.79 -10.57
N ALA A 151 1.39 4.88 -9.82
CA ALA A 151 0.29 5.48 -9.07
C ALA A 151 -0.83 5.94 -10.01
N ALA A 152 -0.49 6.61 -11.12
CA ALA A 152 -1.47 7.06 -12.11
C ALA A 152 -2.22 5.88 -12.75
N ILE A 153 -1.51 4.80 -13.11
CA ILE A 153 -2.12 3.58 -13.67
C ILE A 153 -3.07 2.96 -12.64
N LYS A 154 -2.67 2.84 -11.36
CA LYS A 154 -3.54 2.32 -10.30
C LYS A 154 -4.80 3.16 -10.13
N MET A 155 -4.69 4.49 -10.14
CA MET A 155 -5.85 5.39 -10.04
C MET A 155 -6.78 5.27 -11.24
N ILE A 156 -6.23 5.23 -12.45
CA ILE A 156 -7.02 5.04 -13.69
C ILE A 156 -7.75 3.70 -13.65
N LEU A 157 -7.08 2.63 -13.23
CA LEU A 157 -7.68 1.31 -13.10
C LEU A 157 -8.85 1.32 -12.11
N ALA A 158 -8.65 1.91 -10.92
CA ALA A 158 -9.70 2.01 -9.91
C ALA A 158 -10.90 2.81 -10.40
N LEU A 159 -10.66 3.95 -11.05
CA LEU A 159 -11.72 4.76 -11.65
C LEU A 159 -12.48 3.99 -12.77
N THR A 160 -11.74 3.27 -13.61
CA THR A 160 -12.32 2.45 -14.67
C THR A 160 -13.25 1.38 -14.11
N VAL A 161 -12.78 0.63 -13.09
CA VAL A 161 -13.60 -0.40 -12.42
C VAL A 161 -14.82 0.25 -11.76
N GLY A 162 -14.67 1.40 -11.10
CA GLY A 162 -15.78 2.14 -10.51
C GLY A 162 -16.82 2.58 -11.53
N VAL A 163 -16.39 3.17 -12.65
CA VAL A 163 -17.27 3.59 -13.74
C VAL A 163 -17.98 2.40 -14.37
N LEU A 164 -17.26 1.32 -14.66
CA LEU A 164 -17.87 0.10 -15.22
C LEU A 164 -18.87 -0.53 -14.25
N GLY A 165 -18.60 -0.49 -12.94
CA GLY A 165 -19.53 -0.93 -11.91
C GLY A 165 -20.82 -0.11 -11.91
N ILE A 166 -20.72 1.22 -11.99
CA ILE A 166 -21.90 2.10 -12.10
C ILE A 166 -22.70 1.80 -13.38
N VAL A 167 -22.03 1.68 -14.53
CA VAL A 167 -22.67 1.36 -15.81
C VAL A 167 -23.39 0.00 -15.74
N TYR A 168 -22.76 -0.98 -15.08
CA TYR A 168 -23.38 -2.30 -14.88
C TYR A 168 -24.66 -2.18 -14.05
N VAL A 169 -24.62 -1.47 -12.92
CA VAL A 169 -25.76 -1.28 -12.03
C VAL A 169 -26.91 -0.54 -12.73
N VAL A 170 -26.60 0.49 -13.54
CA VAL A 170 -27.62 1.22 -14.29
C VAL A 170 -28.33 0.33 -15.32
N LYS A 171 -27.60 -0.62 -15.93
CA LYS A 171 -28.16 -1.52 -16.96
C LYS A 171 -28.86 -2.75 -16.37
N ASN A 172 -28.34 -3.32 -15.29
CA ASN A 172 -28.77 -4.62 -14.79
C ASN A 172 -29.41 -4.57 -13.38
N GLY A 173 -29.35 -3.41 -12.72
CA GLY A 173 -29.74 -3.26 -11.33
C GLY A 173 -28.64 -3.71 -10.35
N PHE A 174 -28.92 -3.55 -9.06
CA PHE A 174 -28.01 -3.99 -8.01
C PHE A 174 -28.02 -5.51 -7.89
N VAL A 175 -26.85 -6.12 -7.83
CA VAL A 175 -26.70 -7.58 -7.58
C VAL A 175 -26.95 -7.90 -6.12
N ASN A 176 -26.50 -7.01 -5.20
CA ASN A 176 -26.68 -7.17 -3.77
C ASN A 176 -28.01 -6.52 -3.33
N ASP A 177 -28.62 -7.07 -2.29
CA ASP A 177 -29.73 -6.43 -1.59
C ASP A 177 -29.22 -5.14 -0.94
N MET A 178 -29.81 -4.00 -1.31
CA MET A 178 -29.45 -2.66 -0.79
C MET A 178 -30.27 -2.27 0.46
N ALA A 179 -30.91 -3.23 1.13
CA ALA A 179 -31.58 -2.98 2.40
C ALA A 179 -30.58 -2.54 3.47
N PHE A 180 -30.96 -1.56 4.29
CA PHE A 180 -30.08 -1.02 5.35
C PHE A 180 -29.45 -2.10 6.25
N ARG A 181 -30.17 -3.18 6.50
CA ARG A 181 -29.70 -4.32 7.31
C ARG A 181 -28.44 -4.98 6.75
N THR A 182 -28.24 -4.98 5.43
CA THR A 182 -27.08 -5.61 4.79
C THR A 182 -25.80 -4.83 5.00
N PHE A 183 -25.89 -3.54 5.36
CA PHE A 183 -24.75 -2.68 5.68
C PHE A 183 -24.32 -2.74 7.15
N LEU A 184 -25.14 -3.40 8.00
CA LEU A 184 -24.76 -3.56 9.40
C LEU A 184 -23.60 -4.55 9.53
N PRO A 185 -22.71 -4.35 10.53
CA PRO A 185 -21.53 -5.19 10.69
C PRO A 185 -21.93 -6.63 11.05
N GLY A 186 -21.37 -7.60 10.34
CA GLY A 186 -21.36 -8.99 10.76
C GLY A 186 -20.31 -9.22 11.84
N PHE A 187 -20.68 -9.87 12.95
CA PHE A 187 -19.76 -10.24 14.03
C PHE A 187 -19.44 -11.74 14.03
N ASP A 188 -19.74 -12.41 12.92
CA ASP A 188 -19.34 -13.80 12.69
C ASP A 188 -17.83 -13.91 12.41
N LEU A 189 -17.25 -15.07 12.66
CA LEU A 189 -15.81 -15.32 12.45
C LEU A 189 -15.36 -15.03 11.00
N HIS A 190 -16.24 -15.29 10.04
CA HIS A 190 -15.94 -15.01 8.63
C HIS A 190 -15.76 -13.51 8.40
N SER A 191 -16.72 -12.67 8.82
CA SER A 191 -16.63 -11.21 8.67
C SER A 191 -15.45 -10.63 9.46
N LEU A 192 -15.22 -11.09 10.68
CA LEU A 192 -14.12 -10.63 11.53
C LEU A 192 -12.73 -10.98 10.96
N SER A 193 -12.60 -12.08 10.23
CA SER A 193 -11.33 -12.46 9.60
C SER A 193 -10.85 -11.47 8.56
N TYR A 194 -11.78 -10.75 7.90
CA TYR A 194 -11.45 -9.72 6.91
C TYR A 194 -10.99 -8.39 7.52
N ILE A 195 -11.17 -8.17 8.83
CA ILE A 195 -10.65 -6.98 9.50
C ILE A 195 -9.12 -6.92 9.37
N SER A 196 -8.43 -8.06 9.50
CA SER A 196 -6.98 -8.15 9.31
C SER A 196 -6.55 -7.75 7.89
N VAL A 197 -7.34 -8.11 6.89
CA VAL A 197 -7.11 -7.72 5.49
C VAL A 197 -7.30 -6.21 5.30
N ILE A 198 -8.32 -5.63 5.92
CA ILE A 198 -8.56 -4.17 5.88
C ILE A 198 -7.41 -3.43 6.56
N ILE A 199 -6.97 -3.88 7.75
CA ILE A 199 -5.82 -3.29 8.46
C ILE A 199 -4.56 -3.39 7.59
N PHE A 200 -4.31 -4.55 6.97
CA PHE A 200 -3.16 -4.73 6.09
C PHE A 200 -3.14 -3.71 4.93
N ASN A 201 -4.31 -3.40 4.36
CA ASN A 201 -4.42 -2.38 3.30
C ASN A 201 -4.13 -0.95 3.77
N PHE A 202 -4.11 -0.69 5.08
CA PHE A 202 -3.78 0.63 5.64
C PHE A 202 -2.33 0.74 6.09
N LEU A 203 -1.56 -0.35 6.10
CA LEU A 203 -0.15 -0.33 6.45
C LEU A 203 0.71 0.12 5.27
N GLY A 204 1.88 0.64 5.57
CA GLY A 204 2.93 0.94 4.59
C GLY A 204 3.06 2.42 4.23
N PHE A 205 2.14 3.31 4.60
CA PHE A 205 2.33 4.75 4.29
C PHE A 205 3.46 5.38 5.12
N GLU A 206 3.81 4.82 6.25
CA GLU A 206 4.97 5.22 7.07
C GLU A 206 6.31 5.04 6.35
N VAL A 207 6.36 4.19 5.32
CA VAL A 207 7.54 4.01 4.45
C VAL A 207 8.01 5.35 3.87
N VAL A 208 7.09 6.27 3.64
CA VAL A 208 7.43 7.63 3.18
C VAL A 208 8.41 8.34 4.12
N CYS A 209 8.36 8.06 5.42
CA CYS A 209 9.26 8.67 6.39
C CYS A 209 10.72 8.19 6.23
N THR A 210 10.97 7.05 5.57
CA THR A 210 12.32 6.49 5.38
C THR A 210 13.13 7.19 4.29
N TYR A 211 12.54 8.11 3.54
CA TYR A 211 13.23 8.92 2.54
C TYR A 211 12.95 10.43 2.70
N ALA A 212 12.75 10.85 3.94
CA ALA A 212 12.48 12.24 4.29
C ALA A 212 13.59 13.21 3.80
N ASP A 213 14.85 12.80 3.86
CA ASP A 213 15.99 13.60 3.39
C ASP A 213 15.97 13.84 1.88
N ASN A 214 15.28 13.01 1.13
CA ASN A 214 15.10 13.15 -0.31
C ASN A 214 13.90 14.06 -0.67
N MET A 215 13.17 14.59 0.30
CA MET A 215 12.07 15.53 0.09
C MET A 215 12.56 16.96 0.04
N ARG A 216 11.84 17.79 -0.68
CA ARG A 216 12.14 19.24 -0.80
C ARG A 216 11.84 19.99 0.51
N ASP A 217 10.75 19.62 1.16
CA ASP A 217 10.30 20.10 2.47
C ASP A 217 9.70 18.92 3.24
N PRO A 218 10.53 18.19 4.01
CA PRO A 218 10.07 16.98 4.71
C PRO A 218 8.87 17.23 5.62
N LYS A 219 8.91 18.30 6.41
CA LYS A 219 7.84 18.62 7.36
C LYS A 219 6.50 18.84 6.64
N ARG A 220 6.52 19.65 5.58
CA ARG A 220 5.32 19.92 4.80
C ARG A 220 4.85 18.67 4.05
N CYS A 221 5.76 17.93 3.42
CA CYS A 221 5.40 16.74 2.68
C CYS A 221 4.79 15.68 3.59
N LEU A 222 5.39 15.38 4.75
CA LEU A 222 4.89 14.38 5.69
C LEU A 222 3.56 14.80 6.32
N LEU A 223 3.39 16.07 6.67
CA LEU A 223 2.15 16.57 7.28
C LEU A 223 0.96 16.50 6.33
N TYR A 224 1.15 16.85 5.04
CA TYR A 224 0.05 16.86 4.06
C TYR A 224 -0.22 15.51 3.40
N THR A 225 0.67 14.53 3.51
CA THR A 225 0.42 13.14 3.06
C THR A 225 -0.23 12.28 4.14
N SER A 226 -0.17 12.74 5.38
CA SER A 226 -0.92 12.14 6.47
C SER A 226 -2.37 12.64 6.45
N PRO A 227 -3.36 11.85 6.92
CA PRO A 227 -4.76 12.26 7.02
C PRO A 227 -5.00 13.29 8.15
N SER A 228 -4.08 14.23 8.31
CA SER A 228 -4.24 15.34 9.25
C SER A 228 -5.15 16.42 8.66
N PRO A 229 -6.04 17.00 9.45
CA PRO A 229 -6.90 18.10 9.04
C PRO A 229 -6.13 19.37 8.69
#